data_432de3a42a398813602798a3f4ba175d
#
_entry.id   432de3a42a398813602798a3f4ba175d
#
_cell.length_a   1.000
_cell.length_b   1.000
_cell.length_c   1.000
_cell.angle_alpha   90.00
_cell.angle_beta   90.00
_cell.angle_gamma   90.00
#
_symmetry.space_group_name_H-M   'P 1'
#
loop_
_entity.id
_entity.type
_entity.pdbx_description
1 polymer ?
#
loop_
_entity_poly.entity_id
_entity_poly.type
_entity_poly.pdbx_seq_one_letter_code
_entity_poly.pdbx_strand_id
1 'polypeptide(L)'
;HVHGLIPLQADVGLEQVQDALRPLWQYAGASSLEDGATSSYPEEPGIRFNPEERTLQMCWTVSGDDDFRQSVDEMCMNLNELTAAGAAIEVTFYDNDFDEEDETRGQDSRDDFVMLFVGPTPADIMQAQRDMLVNDVIHLMERHFDGAELGGVVNEIDKLFSERFDNLVNSLDLGRPPRGPNGGHGGGGKGGKK
;
A
#
# COMPACT_ATOMS: atom_id res chain seq x y z
N HIS A 1 0.62 8.89 13.70
CA HIS A 1 1.78 7.98 13.62
C HIS A 1 1.76 7.20 12.31
N VAL A 2 2.88 7.13 11.62
CA VAL A 2 3.06 6.36 10.38
C VAL A 2 4.13 5.31 10.60
N HIS A 3 3.80 4.05 10.38
CA HIS A 3 4.73 2.93 10.53
C HIS A 3 4.74 2.06 9.27
N GLY A 4 5.93 1.68 8.80
CA GLY A 4 6.09 0.78 7.67
C GLY A 4 7.55 0.53 7.31
N LEU A 5 7.77 -0.59 6.65
CA LEU A 5 9.05 -0.96 6.03
C LEU A 5 8.81 -1.30 4.57
N ILE A 6 9.30 -0.46 3.68
CA ILE A 6 8.98 -0.52 2.25
C ILE A 6 10.23 -0.92 1.48
N PRO A 7 10.21 -2.06 0.77
CA PRO A 7 11.31 -2.46 -0.12
C PRO A 7 11.31 -1.58 -1.37
N LEU A 8 12.46 -1.05 -1.75
CA LEU A 8 12.64 -0.17 -2.89
C LEU A 8 13.39 -0.86 -4.04
N GLN A 9 13.12 -0.42 -5.25
CA GLN A 9 13.85 -0.87 -6.44
C GLN A 9 15.33 -0.49 -6.35
N ALA A 10 16.16 -1.24 -7.07
CA ALA A 10 17.62 -1.14 -6.97
C ALA A 10 18.22 0.20 -7.41
N ASP A 11 17.52 0.89 -8.29
CA ASP A 11 17.91 2.17 -8.91
C ASP A 11 17.32 3.39 -8.21
N VAL A 12 16.55 3.17 -7.14
CA VAL A 12 15.94 4.27 -6.36
C VAL A 12 17.00 4.94 -5.49
N GLY A 13 17.16 6.24 -5.69
CA GLY A 13 18.04 7.10 -4.92
C GLY A 13 17.30 8.00 -3.93
N LEU A 14 18.07 8.70 -3.10
CA LEU A 14 17.53 9.62 -2.08
C LEU A 14 16.61 10.70 -2.66
N GLU A 15 16.96 11.25 -3.82
CA GLU A 15 16.18 12.31 -4.47
C GLU A 15 14.77 11.82 -4.82
N GLN A 16 14.64 10.61 -5.37
CA GLN A 16 13.34 10.03 -5.70
C GLN A 16 12.51 9.74 -4.45
N VAL A 17 13.15 9.24 -3.38
CA VAL A 17 12.49 9.04 -2.08
C VAL A 17 12.02 10.37 -1.50
N GLN A 18 12.86 11.40 -1.53
CA GLN A 18 12.51 12.73 -1.07
C GLN A 18 11.29 13.30 -1.81
N ASP A 19 11.26 13.14 -3.14
CA ASP A 19 10.13 13.60 -3.95
C ASP A 19 8.85 12.81 -3.65
N ALA A 20 8.93 11.50 -3.49
CA ALA A 20 7.78 10.66 -3.18
C ALA A 20 7.18 11.00 -1.79
N LEU A 21 8.03 11.31 -0.83
CA LEU A 21 7.62 11.66 0.54
C LEU A 21 7.28 13.15 0.71
N ARG A 22 7.36 13.94 -0.36
CA ARG A 22 7.09 15.38 -0.33
C ARG A 22 5.78 15.75 0.36
N PRO A 23 4.65 15.07 0.11
CA PRO A 23 3.40 15.39 0.80
C PRO A 23 3.52 15.34 2.32
N LEU A 24 4.28 14.38 2.88
CA LEU A 24 4.45 14.25 4.33
C LEU A 24 5.34 15.34 4.93
N TRP A 25 6.54 15.55 4.37
CA TRP A 25 7.44 16.52 4.99
C TRP A 25 7.00 17.97 4.75
N GLN A 26 6.29 18.27 3.66
CA GLN A 26 5.64 19.57 3.47
C GLN A 26 4.48 19.76 4.45
N TYR A 27 3.69 18.71 4.71
CA TYR A 27 2.64 18.76 5.72
C TYR A 27 3.21 19.07 7.11
N ALA A 28 4.36 18.48 7.46
CA ALA A 28 5.08 18.78 8.69
C ALA A 28 5.71 20.20 8.71
N GLY A 29 5.53 21.01 7.65
CA GLY A 29 6.08 22.35 7.56
C GLY A 29 7.57 22.40 7.24
N ALA A 30 8.17 21.27 6.85
CA ALA A 30 9.58 21.19 6.52
C ALA A 30 9.87 21.63 5.07
N SER A 31 11.12 21.96 4.80
CA SER A 31 11.60 22.34 3.45
C SER A 31 12.33 21.21 2.74
N SER A 32 12.64 20.14 3.45
CA SER A 32 13.31 18.93 2.94
C SER A 32 12.90 17.70 3.73
N LEU A 33 13.19 16.50 3.19
CA LEU A 33 12.99 15.25 3.91
C LEU A 33 13.84 15.20 5.19
N GLU A 34 15.08 15.67 5.15
CA GLU A 34 15.99 15.65 6.30
C GLU A 34 15.39 16.43 7.49
N ASP A 35 14.80 17.60 7.23
CA ASP A 35 14.15 18.43 8.24
C ASP A 35 12.83 17.80 8.74
N GLY A 36 12.05 17.18 7.84
CA GLY A 36 10.73 16.63 8.13
C GLY A 36 10.72 15.17 8.57
N ALA A 37 11.85 14.48 8.48
CA ALA A 37 11.95 13.07 8.84
C ALA A 37 11.99 12.79 10.35
N THR A 38 12.19 13.82 11.16
CA THR A 38 12.26 13.70 12.62
C THR A 38 10.85 13.56 13.19
N SER A 39 10.64 12.54 14.03
CA SER A 39 9.39 12.34 14.73
C SER A 39 9.18 13.35 15.86
N SER A 40 7.93 13.57 16.24
CA SER A 40 7.56 14.30 17.44
C SER A 40 8.01 13.59 18.72
N TYR A 41 8.22 12.27 18.66
CA TYR A 41 8.72 11.46 19.78
C TYR A 41 10.20 11.13 19.59
N PRO A 42 11.08 11.50 20.57
CA PRO A 42 12.53 11.29 20.45
C PRO A 42 12.98 9.84 20.35
N GLU A 43 12.18 8.89 20.84
CA GLU A 43 12.45 7.46 20.80
C GLU A 43 12.17 6.83 19.44
N GLU A 44 11.42 7.50 18.58
CA GLU A 44 11.11 7.01 17.25
C GLU A 44 12.25 7.35 16.27
N PRO A 45 12.64 6.39 15.42
CA PRO A 45 13.69 6.61 14.45
C PRO A 45 13.34 7.62 13.35
N GLY A 46 12.05 7.98 13.20
CA GLY A 46 11.56 8.85 12.15
C GLY A 46 11.48 8.15 10.79
N ILE A 47 11.71 8.91 9.73
CA ILE A 47 11.74 8.40 8.35
C ILE A 47 13.20 8.21 7.94
N ARG A 48 13.54 6.98 7.51
CA ARG A 48 14.92 6.62 7.16
C ARG A 48 14.97 5.86 5.84
N PHE A 49 15.79 6.35 4.92
CA PHE A 49 16.14 5.64 3.70
C PHE A 49 17.48 4.93 3.89
N ASN A 50 17.49 3.61 3.66
CA ASN A 50 18.69 2.79 3.67
C ASN A 50 19.00 2.33 2.23
N PRO A 51 20.00 2.94 1.56
CA PRO A 51 20.33 2.57 0.18
C PRO A 51 21.00 1.20 0.06
N GLU A 52 21.68 0.73 1.13
CA GLU A 52 22.35 -0.58 1.11
C GLU A 52 21.35 -1.72 1.18
N GLU A 53 20.37 -1.60 2.06
CA GLU A 53 19.27 -2.56 2.22
C GLU A 53 18.13 -2.32 1.24
N ARG A 54 18.16 -1.20 0.53
CA ARG A 54 17.11 -0.75 -0.39
C ARG A 54 15.74 -0.72 0.30
N THR A 55 15.70 -0.08 1.45
CA THR A 55 14.49 0.03 2.25
C THR A 55 14.21 1.47 2.65
N LEU A 56 12.93 1.78 2.74
CA LEU A 56 12.42 2.97 3.40
C LEU A 56 11.71 2.53 4.67
N GLN A 57 12.25 2.94 5.80
CA GLN A 57 11.65 2.71 7.11
C GLN A 57 10.92 3.97 7.57
N MET A 58 9.69 3.80 8.02
CA MET A 58 8.90 4.83 8.65
C MET A 58 8.49 4.37 10.06
N CYS A 59 8.78 5.18 11.04
CA CYS A 59 8.27 5.11 12.40
C CYS A 59 8.27 6.56 12.90
N TRP A 60 7.23 7.28 12.52
CA TRP A 60 7.22 8.73 12.53
C TRP A 60 5.85 9.25 12.97
N THR A 61 5.87 10.17 13.90
CA THR A 61 4.67 10.82 14.43
C THR A 61 4.77 12.32 14.22
N VAL A 62 3.68 12.91 13.80
CA VAL A 62 3.53 14.36 13.61
C VAL A 62 2.19 14.80 14.19
N SER A 63 2.12 16.04 14.66
CA SER A 63 0.83 16.66 14.99
C SER A 63 0.08 16.92 13.69
N GLY A 64 -1.16 16.45 13.58
CA GLY A 64 -1.93 16.45 12.36
C GLY A 64 -3.36 16.96 12.55
N ASP A 65 -4.03 17.13 11.43
CA ASP A 65 -5.44 17.46 11.27
C ASP A 65 -6.07 16.58 10.18
N ASP A 66 -7.27 16.89 9.77
CA ASP A 66 -8.02 16.12 8.75
C ASP A 66 -7.30 16.07 7.38
N ASP A 67 -6.47 17.08 7.06
CA ASP A 67 -5.73 17.15 5.79
C ASP A 67 -4.57 16.14 5.74
N PHE A 68 -4.15 15.59 6.89
CA PHE A 68 -3.08 14.59 6.95
C PHE A 68 -3.37 13.35 6.12
N ARG A 69 -4.63 12.89 6.11
CA ARG A 69 -5.04 11.72 5.32
C ARG A 69 -4.74 11.90 3.84
N GLN A 70 -5.03 13.09 3.28
CA GLN A 70 -4.72 13.36 1.88
C GLN A 70 -3.23 13.30 1.59
N SER A 71 -2.40 13.85 2.48
CA SER A 71 -0.95 13.83 2.34
C SER A 71 -0.38 12.41 2.35
N VAL A 72 -0.94 11.53 3.18
CA VAL A 72 -0.57 10.10 3.22
C VAL A 72 -1.01 9.37 1.94
N ASP A 73 -2.21 9.62 1.45
CA ASP A 73 -2.71 9.02 0.21
C ASP A 73 -1.84 9.42 -1.01
N GLU A 74 -1.47 10.68 -1.11
CA GLU A 74 -0.56 11.18 -2.15
C GLU A 74 0.83 10.56 -2.05
N MET A 75 1.38 10.43 -0.84
CA MET A 75 2.63 9.72 -0.60
C MET A 75 2.56 8.26 -1.09
N CYS A 76 1.49 7.54 -0.74
CA CYS A 76 1.32 6.14 -1.16
C CYS A 76 1.28 6.02 -2.69
N MET A 77 0.59 6.91 -3.38
CA MET A 77 0.58 6.94 -4.84
C MET A 77 1.98 7.14 -5.43
N ASN A 78 2.76 8.07 -4.87
CA ASN A 78 4.12 8.35 -5.32
C ASN A 78 5.07 7.18 -5.04
N LEU A 79 4.90 6.49 -3.90
CA LEU A 79 5.74 5.36 -3.52
C LEU A 79 5.52 4.13 -4.40
N ASN A 80 4.34 3.94 -4.98
CA ASN A 80 4.04 2.77 -5.82
C ASN A 80 5.09 2.53 -6.90
N GLU A 81 5.55 3.60 -7.56
CA GLU A 81 6.53 3.50 -8.64
C GLU A 81 7.95 3.18 -8.16
N LEU A 82 8.22 3.38 -6.87
CA LEU A 82 9.55 3.18 -6.28
C LEU A 82 9.70 1.82 -5.60
N THR A 83 8.59 1.13 -5.31
CA THR A 83 8.60 -0.12 -4.56
C THR A 83 9.07 -1.30 -5.41
N ALA A 84 9.83 -2.22 -4.78
CA ALA A 84 10.26 -3.48 -5.39
C ALA A 84 9.23 -4.61 -5.22
N ALA A 85 8.38 -4.51 -4.19
CA ALA A 85 7.33 -5.47 -3.87
C ALA A 85 6.21 -4.77 -3.11
N GLY A 86 5.09 -5.44 -2.92
CA GLY A 86 4.00 -4.96 -2.08
C GLY A 86 4.42 -4.79 -0.62
N ALA A 87 3.98 -3.71 0.01
CA ALA A 87 4.24 -3.43 1.42
C ALA A 87 3.02 -2.78 2.08
N ALA A 88 2.88 -2.97 3.39
CA ALA A 88 1.87 -2.33 4.21
C ALA A 88 2.44 -1.11 4.93
N ILE A 89 1.63 -0.07 5.06
CA ILE A 89 1.89 1.12 5.83
C ILE A 89 0.73 1.29 6.81
N GLU A 90 1.02 1.25 8.09
CA GLU A 90 0.04 1.51 9.15
C GLU A 90 0.04 3.00 9.49
N VAL A 91 -1.14 3.59 9.54
CA VAL A 91 -1.35 4.97 9.99
C VAL A 91 -2.30 4.92 11.17
N THR A 92 -1.81 5.33 12.33
CA THR A 92 -2.59 5.42 13.57
C THR A 92 -2.88 6.88 13.89
N PHE A 93 -4.14 7.20 14.11
CA PHE A 93 -4.60 8.51 14.53
C PHE A 93 -4.83 8.47 16.04
N TYR A 94 -4.07 9.28 16.79
CA TYR A 94 -4.27 9.45 18.22
C TYR A 94 -5.16 10.66 18.45
N ASP A 95 -6.24 10.46 19.18
CA ASP A 95 -7.07 11.57 19.64
C ASP A 95 -6.44 12.15 20.91
N ASN A 96 -5.90 13.36 20.79
CA ASN A 96 -5.27 14.07 21.92
C ASN A 96 -6.27 14.91 22.73
N ASP A 97 -7.53 14.92 22.35
CA ASP A 97 -8.59 15.65 23.08
C ASP A 97 -9.07 14.90 24.35
N PHE A 98 -8.12 14.37 25.12
CA PHE A 98 -8.41 13.98 26.49
C PHE A 98 -8.49 15.25 27.35
N ASP A 99 -9.63 15.89 27.39
CA ASP A 99 -10.01 16.72 28.53
C ASP A 99 -10.17 15.76 29.72
N GLU A 100 -9.20 15.80 30.65
CA GLU A 100 -9.20 15.01 31.90
C GLU A 100 -10.46 15.24 32.76
N GLU A 101 -11.31 16.19 32.40
CA GLU A 101 -12.53 16.58 33.14
C GLU A 101 -13.81 15.85 32.67
N ASP A 102 -13.78 15.10 31.55
CA ASP A 102 -14.97 14.43 31.04
C ASP A 102 -14.94 12.90 31.26
N GLU A 103 -15.12 12.50 32.53
CA GLU A 103 -15.23 11.08 32.92
C GLU A 103 -16.39 10.32 32.23
N THR A 104 -17.24 11.01 31.47
CA THR A 104 -18.39 10.40 30.79
C THR A 104 -18.10 9.93 29.37
N ARG A 105 -16.95 10.33 28.78
CA ARG A 105 -16.51 9.91 27.42
C ARG A 105 -15.58 8.70 27.39
N GLY A 106 -15.40 8.04 28.49
CA GLY A 106 -14.38 7.03 28.79
C GLY A 106 -14.47 5.69 28.08
N GLN A 107 -15.10 5.52 26.92
CA GLN A 107 -15.11 4.20 26.25
C GLN A 107 -15.04 4.20 24.71
N ASP A 108 -14.98 5.34 24.04
CA ASP A 108 -15.02 5.38 22.58
C ASP A 108 -13.79 6.05 21.90
N SER A 109 -12.75 6.44 22.63
CA SER A 109 -11.49 6.82 22.02
C SER A 109 -10.73 5.55 21.59
N ARG A 110 -11.21 4.90 20.56
CA ARG A 110 -10.42 3.93 19.83
C ARG A 110 -9.44 4.72 19.00
N ASP A 111 -8.15 4.51 19.24
CA ASP A 111 -7.15 4.90 18.28
C ASP A 111 -7.61 4.37 16.92
N ASP A 112 -7.92 5.28 16.02
CA ASP A 112 -8.35 4.89 14.69
C ASP A 112 -7.10 4.60 13.88
N PHE A 113 -7.05 3.44 13.24
CA PHE A 113 -5.91 3.09 12.39
C PHE A 113 -6.39 2.69 11.00
N VAL A 114 -5.55 2.96 10.03
CA VAL A 114 -5.76 2.61 8.63
C VAL A 114 -4.54 1.86 8.12
N MET A 115 -4.79 0.71 7.48
CA MET A 115 -3.76 0.00 6.74
C MET A 115 -3.80 0.42 5.28
N LEU A 116 -2.71 0.99 4.81
CA LEU A 116 -2.50 1.35 3.41
C LEU A 116 -1.51 0.37 2.79
N PHE A 117 -1.62 0.17 1.49
CA PHE A 117 -0.75 -0.76 0.76
C PHE A 117 -0.16 -0.07 -0.46
N VAL A 118 1.12 -0.27 -0.65
CA VAL A 118 1.88 0.21 -1.80
C VAL A 118 2.52 -0.95 -2.54
N GLY A 119 2.76 -0.80 -3.83
CA GLY A 119 3.39 -1.85 -4.63
C GLY A 119 3.50 -1.45 -6.10
N PRO A 120 4.44 -2.05 -6.86
CA PRO A 120 4.70 -1.68 -8.24
C PRO A 120 3.54 -2.06 -9.19
N THR A 121 2.70 -3.01 -8.80
CA THR A 121 1.53 -3.44 -9.56
C THR A 121 0.33 -3.70 -8.64
N PRO A 122 -0.91 -3.67 -9.17
CA PRO A 122 -2.07 -4.09 -8.40
C PRO A 122 -1.97 -5.51 -7.84
N ALA A 123 -1.29 -6.42 -8.53
CA ALA A 123 -1.05 -7.79 -8.07
C ALA A 123 -0.16 -7.81 -6.82
N ASP A 124 0.91 -7.00 -6.79
CA ASP A 124 1.81 -6.89 -5.65
C ASP A 124 1.10 -6.31 -4.43
N ILE A 125 0.25 -5.30 -4.65
CA ILE A 125 -0.58 -4.71 -3.60
C ILE A 125 -1.55 -5.75 -3.03
N MET A 126 -2.25 -6.50 -3.88
CA MET A 126 -3.16 -7.56 -3.46
C MET A 126 -2.43 -8.69 -2.72
N GLN A 127 -1.22 -9.04 -3.16
CA GLN A 127 -0.39 -10.04 -2.48
C GLN A 127 -0.01 -9.57 -1.08
N ALA A 128 0.38 -8.32 -0.89
CA ALA A 128 0.68 -7.77 0.43
C ALA A 128 -0.55 -7.76 1.35
N GLN A 129 -1.73 -7.41 0.82
CA GLN A 129 -3.00 -7.48 1.56
C GLN A 129 -3.33 -8.92 2.00
N ARG A 130 -3.18 -9.87 1.09
CA ARG A 130 -3.38 -11.29 1.35
C ARG A 130 -2.43 -11.80 2.44
N ASP A 131 -1.15 -11.50 2.32
CA ASP A 131 -0.12 -11.97 3.25
C ASP A 131 -0.35 -11.42 4.66
N MET A 132 -0.72 -10.15 4.78
CA MET A 132 -1.09 -9.55 6.05
C MET A 132 -2.30 -10.25 6.67
N LEU A 133 -3.38 -10.43 5.92
CA LEU A 133 -4.59 -11.08 6.41
C LEU A 133 -4.33 -12.53 6.87
N VAL A 134 -3.53 -13.28 6.09
CA VAL A 134 -3.15 -14.65 6.46
C VAL A 134 -2.37 -14.68 7.76
N ASN A 135 -1.38 -13.80 7.91
CA ASN A 135 -0.59 -13.72 9.13
C ASN A 135 -1.44 -13.38 10.34
N ASP A 136 -2.35 -12.42 10.22
CA ASP A 136 -3.26 -12.01 11.30
C ASP A 136 -4.20 -13.17 11.71
N VAL A 137 -4.81 -13.84 10.73
CA VAL A 137 -5.71 -14.97 10.98
C VAL A 137 -4.95 -16.12 11.62
N ILE A 138 -3.77 -16.49 11.13
CA ILE A 138 -2.94 -17.52 11.73
C ILE A 138 -2.61 -17.16 13.17
N HIS A 139 -2.13 -15.95 13.42
CA HIS A 139 -1.74 -15.50 14.75
C HIS A 139 -2.91 -15.54 15.76
N LEU A 140 -4.10 -15.16 15.32
CA LEU A 140 -5.30 -15.21 16.15
C LEU A 140 -5.78 -16.63 16.45
N MET A 141 -5.59 -17.57 15.51
CA MET A 141 -6.17 -18.92 15.56
C MET A 141 -5.21 -20.00 16.02
N GLU A 142 -3.89 -19.83 15.92
CA GLU A 142 -2.87 -20.86 16.16
C GLU A 142 -2.90 -21.47 17.57
N ARG A 143 -3.48 -20.76 18.54
CA ARG A 143 -3.64 -21.25 19.91
C ARG A 143 -4.84 -22.18 20.11
N HIS A 144 -5.75 -22.22 19.15
CA HIS A 144 -7.05 -22.87 19.28
C HIS A 144 -7.31 -23.94 18.21
N PHE A 145 -6.57 -23.91 17.10
CA PHE A 145 -6.78 -24.75 15.93
C PHE A 145 -5.48 -25.43 15.50
N ASP A 146 -5.61 -26.62 14.93
CA ASP A 146 -4.45 -27.35 14.40
C ASP A 146 -4.02 -26.88 13.01
N GLY A 147 -2.87 -27.35 12.53
CA GLY A 147 -2.31 -26.94 11.24
C GLY A 147 -3.18 -27.32 10.03
N ALA A 148 -4.00 -28.36 10.12
CA ALA A 148 -4.90 -28.76 9.03
C ALA A 148 -6.10 -27.82 8.93
N GLU A 149 -6.66 -27.42 10.07
CA GLU A 149 -7.75 -26.45 10.16
C GLU A 149 -7.29 -25.07 9.67
N LEU A 150 -6.10 -24.61 10.10
CA LEU A 150 -5.49 -23.35 9.65
C LEU A 150 -5.22 -23.38 8.14
N GLY A 151 -4.73 -24.50 7.60
CA GLY A 151 -4.52 -24.69 6.16
C GLY A 151 -5.82 -24.54 5.37
N GLY A 152 -6.93 -25.03 5.89
CA GLY A 152 -8.27 -24.84 5.31
C GLY A 152 -8.67 -23.38 5.20
N VAL A 153 -8.45 -22.61 6.29
CA VAL A 153 -8.75 -21.16 6.30
C VAL A 153 -7.86 -20.40 5.32
N VAL A 154 -6.56 -20.67 5.29
CA VAL A 154 -5.62 -20.05 4.33
C VAL A 154 -6.04 -20.32 2.89
N ASN A 155 -6.45 -21.54 2.57
CA ASN A 155 -6.93 -21.88 1.23
C ASN A 155 -8.19 -21.08 0.81
N GLU A 156 -9.11 -20.85 1.74
CA GLU A 156 -10.29 -20.01 1.46
C GLU A 156 -9.90 -18.55 1.24
N ILE A 157 -8.95 -18.02 2.00
CA ILE A 157 -8.41 -16.67 1.79
C ILE A 157 -7.76 -16.56 0.41
N ASP A 158 -6.92 -17.54 0.04
CA ASP A 158 -6.27 -17.58 -1.28
C ASP A 158 -7.27 -17.59 -2.41
N LYS A 159 -8.34 -18.36 -2.28
CA LYS A 159 -9.43 -18.41 -3.26
C LYS A 159 -10.12 -17.06 -3.42
N LEU A 160 -10.45 -16.39 -2.31
CA LEU A 160 -11.09 -15.08 -2.35
C LEU A 160 -10.22 -14.02 -3.04
N PHE A 161 -8.91 -14.00 -2.76
CA PHE A 161 -7.99 -13.07 -3.41
C PHE A 161 -7.79 -13.40 -4.90
N SER A 162 -7.73 -14.67 -5.28
CA SER A 162 -7.64 -15.09 -6.68
C SER A 162 -8.88 -14.67 -7.47
N GLU A 163 -10.08 -14.88 -6.94
CA GLU A 163 -11.33 -14.44 -7.56
C GLU A 163 -11.38 -12.91 -7.72
N ARG A 164 -10.91 -12.18 -6.71
CA ARG A 164 -10.86 -10.71 -6.75
C ARG A 164 -9.88 -10.20 -7.80
N PHE A 165 -8.71 -10.84 -7.90
CA PHE A 165 -7.71 -10.52 -8.91
C PHE A 165 -8.22 -10.78 -10.33
N ASP A 166 -8.84 -11.93 -10.56
CA ASP A 166 -9.44 -12.28 -11.86
C ASP A 166 -10.52 -11.27 -12.26
N ASN A 167 -11.36 -10.84 -11.32
CA ASN A 167 -12.36 -9.81 -11.57
C ASN A 167 -11.73 -8.46 -11.93
N LEU A 168 -10.62 -8.08 -11.28
CA LEU A 168 -9.89 -6.85 -11.61
C LEU A 168 -9.31 -6.92 -13.03
N VAL A 169 -8.63 -8.01 -13.37
CA VAL A 169 -8.07 -8.23 -14.72
C VAL A 169 -9.16 -8.19 -15.78
N ASN A 170 -10.27 -8.88 -15.56
CA ASN A 170 -11.41 -8.89 -16.48
C ASN A 170 -12.03 -7.50 -16.65
N SER A 171 -12.09 -6.69 -15.60
CA SER A 171 -12.61 -5.32 -15.68
C SER A 171 -11.69 -4.40 -16.50
N LEU A 172 -10.38 -4.61 -16.43
CA LEU A 172 -9.40 -3.88 -17.24
C LEU A 172 -9.45 -4.29 -18.71
N ASP A 173 -9.69 -5.57 -19.00
CA ASP A 173 -9.84 -6.10 -20.38
C ASP A 173 -11.16 -5.65 -21.03
N LEU A 174 -12.23 -5.49 -20.27
CA LEU A 174 -13.51 -4.94 -20.76
C LEU A 174 -13.39 -3.47 -21.19
N GLY A 175 -12.39 -2.75 -20.73
CA GLY A 175 -12.06 -1.38 -21.18
C GLY A 175 -11.31 -1.32 -22.51
N ARG A 176 -10.88 -2.44 -23.09
CA ARG A 176 -10.28 -2.48 -24.42
C ARG A 176 -11.37 -2.55 -25.49
N PRO A 177 -11.37 -1.65 -26.49
CA PRO A 177 -12.28 -1.77 -27.61
C PRO A 177 -12.05 -3.13 -28.29
N PRO A 178 -13.12 -3.83 -28.75
CA PRO A 178 -12.97 -5.10 -29.41
C PRO A 178 -12.03 -4.93 -30.63
N ARG A 179 -11.00 -5.77 -30.71
CA ARG A 179 -10.16 -5.85 -31.91
C ARG A 179 -11.09 -6.14 -33.08
N GLY A 180 -11.22 -5.15 -33.97
CA GLY A 180 -12.02 -5.30 -35.19
C GLY A 180 -11.61 -6.57 -35.94
N PRO A 181 -12.53 -7.27 -36.58
CA PRO A 181 -12.22 -8.44 -37.35
C PRO A 181 -11.18 -8.04 -38.39
N ASN A 182 -10.04 -8.70 -38.37
CA ASN A 182 -9.00 -8.58 -39.38
C ASN A 182 -9.61 -8.89 -40.73
N GLY A 183 -9.83 -7.85 -41.53
CA GLY A 183 -10.28 -7.99 -42.92
C GLY A 183 -9.22 -8.70 -43.74
N GLY A 184 -9.32 -10.01 -43.77
CA GLY A 184 -8.57 -10.83 -44.69
C GLY A 184 -8.99 -10.54 -46.13
N HIS A 185 -8.30 -9.65 -46.79
CA HIS A 185 -8.40 -9.51 -48.24
C HIS A 185 -7.57 -10.61 -48.89
N GLY A 186 -8.23 -11.75 -49.11
CA GLY A 186 -7.76 -12.75 -50.04
C GLY A 186 -7.91 -12.24 -51.47
N GLY A 187 -6.82 -11.77 -52.05
CA GLY A 187 -6.73 -11.48 -53.46
C GLY A 187 -6.74 -12.79 -54.28
N GLY A 188 -7.91 -13.16 -54.78
CA GLY A 188 -8.06 -14.24 -55.80
C GLY A 188 -7.80 -13.72 -57.17
N GLY A 189 -6.57 -13.95 -57.70
CA GLY A 189 -6.30 -13.83 -59.10
C GLY A 189 -6.98 -14.95 -59.88
N LYS A 190 -7.75 -14.63 -60.93
CA LYS A 190 -8.09 -15.55 -62.01
C LYS A 190 -7.73 -14.92 -63.34
N GLY A 191 -6.77 -15.55 -63.98
CA GLY A 191 -6.48 -15.37 -65.38
C GLY A 191 -7.63 -15.89 -66.24
N GLY A 192 -7.79 -15.30 -67.37
CA GLY A 192 -8.68 -15.69 -68.40
C GLY A 192 -8.15 -15.29 -69.78
N LYS A 193 -7.86 -16.31 -70.55
CA LYS A 193 -7.44 -16.28 -71.94
C LYS A 193 -8.41 -15.53 -72.82
N LYS A 194 -7.95 -14.79 -73.79
CA LYS A 194 -7.90 -14.98 -75.21
C LYS A 194 -7.35 -13.70 -75.87
#